data_f20906a70194732b3c12183d6ba5acc9
#
_entry.id   f20906a70194732b3c12183d6ba5acc9
#
_cell.length_a   1.000
_cell.length_b   1.000
_cell.length_c   1.000
_cell.angle_alpha   90.00
_cell.angle_beta   90.00
_cell.angle_gamma   90.00
#
_symmetry.space_group_name_H-M   'P 1'
#
loop_
_entity.id
_entity.type
_entity.pdbx_description
1 polymer ?
#
loop_
_entity_poly.entity_id
_entity_poly.type
_entity_poly.pdbx_seq_one_letter_code
_entity_poly.pdbx_strand_id
1 'polypeptide(L)'
;MKHWHLLPGHQILDFLSFVKQRKNKLNSWSFYSYEFASCFMPGNPSTALAHFLLFTCLLSPIAANASDITQQLHRSGNPTASREVRDEADRLVRLGEEQHTSGNSEKAVESWLQALEIYHKLDDLKAQGLTYDLLGKGYVELGRLKEAENAMRRHLAIARDVKDFQGQIFGLNNIGTVMLQKDESAAAAKTFEEAVEISNSLKNIEGEGLSLSNLGLATARLGNYNKAIKLYEDALGYRRQARDPIGEANTLNNLGDSYLAAGNYQETIGTYGSAMRIAKTTRDRTNQLRAIDGLVTAHSFVGRYNRAFDLLEERLALANQLQNLQEELKSFESYALLYEQMGNYPTARNFYERAIILARTLDDSKKEVLLLDRLTQMLKK
;
A
#
# COMPACT_ATOMS: atom_id res chain seq x y z
N MET A 1 -12.43 -21.03 31.46
CA MET A 1 -11.46 -20.06 31.97
C MET A 1 -10.12 -20.76 32.15
N LYS A 2 -9.24 -20.70 31.17
CA LYS A 2 -7.84 -21.09 31.36
C LYS A 2 -7.11 -19.84 31.79
N HIS A 3 -6.77 -19.79 33.07
CA HIS A 3 -6.04 -18.70 33.68
C HIS A 3 -4.64 -18.60 33.09
N TRP A 4 -4.38 -17.53 32.34
CA TRP A 4 -3.03 -17.07 32.09
C TRP A 4 -2.51 -16.41 33.35
N HIS A 5 -1.96 -17.24 34.27
CA HIS A 5 -1.27 -16.76 35.45
C HIS A 5 -0.02 -15.98 35.06
N LEU A 6 0.26 -14.93 35.83
CA LEU A 6 1.49 -14.15 35.84
C LEU A 6 2.70 -15.04 35.51
N LEU A 7 3.35 -14.79 34.39
CA LEU A 7 4.56 -15.52 34.05
C LEU A 7 5.72 -15.02 34.88
N PRO A 8 6.41 -15.89 35.66
CA PRO A 8 7.63 -15.54 36.42
C PRO A 8 8.74 -15.07 35.48
N GLY A 9 9.69 -14.29 35.99
CA GLY A 9 10.78 -13.69 35.18
C GLY A 9 11.57 -14.65 34.29
N HIS A 10 11.57 -15.95 34.55
CA HIS A 10 12.15 -16.98 33.67
C HIS A 10 11.48 -17.07 32.29
N GLN A 11 10.19 -16.77 32.18
CA GLN A 11 9.48 -16.86 30.89
C GLN A 11 9.71 -15.65 29.99
N ILE A 12 10.21 -14.52 30.52
CA ILE A 12 10.67 -13.40 29.69
C ILE A 12 11.96 -13.79 28.96
N LEU A 13 12.84 -14.54 29.58
CA LEU A 13 14.07 -15.06 28.95
C LEU A 13 13.75 -16.07 27.86
N ASP A 14 12.76 -16.93 28.07
CA ASP A 14 12.31 -17.89 27.05
C ASP A 14 11.63 -17.16 25.87
N PHE A 15 10.87 -16.11 26.13
CA PHE A 15 10.30 -15.26 25.09
C PHE A 15 11.37 -14.51 24.29
N LEU A 16 12.38 -13.95 24.96
CA LEU A 16 13.53 -13.30 24.30
C LEU A 16 14.32 -14.28 23.44
N SER A 17 14.52 -15.51 23.93
CA SER A 17 15.17 -16.58 23.16
C SER A 17 14.36 -16.96 21.92
N PHE A 18 13.05 -17.10 22.07
CA PHE A 18 12.12 -17.40 20.98
C PHE A 18 12.08 -16.29 19.90
N VAL A 19 12.01 -15.02 20.32
CA VAL A 19 12.04 -13.87 19.43
C VAL A 19 13.38 -13.76 18.70
N LYS A 20 14.49 -14.01 19.41
CA LYS A 20 15.84 -14.00 18.79
C LYS A 20 16.02 -15.14 17.77
N GLN A 21 15.46 -16.32 18.03
CA GLN A 21 15.44 -17.42 17.05
C GLN A 21 14.64 -17.08 15.79
N ARG A 22 13.50 -16.37 15.92
CA ARG A 22 12.70 -15.93 14.77
C ARG A 22 13.41 -14.84 13.96
N LYS A 23 14.05 -13.87 14.61
CA LYS A 23 14.85 -12.82 13.92
C LYS A 23 15.98 -13.47 13.10
N ASN A 24 16.67 -14.45 13.65
CA ASN A 24 17.73 -15.17 12.94
C ASN A 24 17.21 -15.95 11.70
N LYS A 25 15.98 -16.47 11.74
CA LYS A 25 15.33 -17.07 10.57
C LYS A 25 14.96 -16.03 9.50
N LEU A 26 14.50 -14.84 9.90
CA LEU A 26 14.17 -13.73 8.99
C LEU A 26 15.45 -13.16 8.35
N ASN A 27 16.54 -13.02 9.12
CA ASN A 27 17.82 -12.50 8.60
C ASN A 27 18.54 -13.48 7.66
N SER A 28 18.24 -14.79 7.69
CA SER A 28 18.79 -15.75 6.73
C SER A 28 18.19 -15.60 5.30
N TRP A 29 17.17 -14.80 5.13
CA TRP A 29 16.55 -14.49 3.83
C TRP A 29 16.94 -13.11 3.27
N SER A 30 17.71 -12.30 4.02
CA SER A 30 18.06 -10.91 3.64
C SER A 30 19.57 -10.66 3.48
N PHE A 31 20.40 -11.69 3.30
CA PHE A 31 21.82 -11.50 2.99
C PHE A 31 22.06 -11.41 1.49
N TYR A 32 21.78 -10.26 0.90
CA TYR A 32 22.49 -9.67 -0.24
C TYR A 32 22.20 -8.17 -0.29
N SER A 33 22.86 -7.40 0.57
CA SER A 33 23.03 -5.97 0.35
C SER A 33 24.50 -5.65 0.56
N TYR A 34 25.16 -5.35 -0.55
CA TYR A 34 26.55 -4.92 -0.59
C TYR A 34 26.69 -3.53 0.02
N GLU A 35 27.62 -3.42 0.97
CA GLU A 35 28.22 -2.16 1.42
C GLU A 35 28.84 -1.41 0.24
N PHE A 36 28.53 -0.11 0.12
CA PHE A 36 29.43 0.84 -0.50
C PHE A 36 29.75 1.94 0.48
N ALA A 37 31.00 1.93 0.89
CA ALA A 37 31.62 2.87 1.78
C ALA A 37 31.78 4.23 1.10
N SER A 38 31.50 5.25 1.89
CA SER A 38 31.80 6.66 1.67
C SER A 38 33.30 6.92 1.45
N CYS A 39 33.64 7.67 0.41
CA CYS A 39 34.87 8.45 0.36
C CYS A 39 34.53 9.90 0.16
N PHE A 40 34.61 10.67 1.24
CA PHE A 40 34.75 12.12 1.23
C PHE A 40 36.21 12.47 1.00
N MET A 41 36.49 13.36 0.05
CA MET A 41 37.63 14.27 0.09
C MET A 41 37.28 15.62 -0.53
N PRO A 42 37.64 16.74 0.08
CA PRO A 42 37.39 18.09 -0.42
C PRO A 42 38.62 18.65 -1.14
N GLY A 43 38.42 19.54 -2.07
CA GLY A 43 39.51 20.23 -2.75
C GLY A 43 39.08 21.33 -3.69
N ASN A 44 39.23 22.49 -3.23
CA ASN A 44 39.13 23.87 -3.60
C ASN A 44 39.31 24.30 -5.08
N PRO A 45 38.88 25.53 -5.40
CA PRO A 45 38.73 26.02 -6.76
C PRO A 45 39.94 26.85 -7.18
N SER A 46 40.21 26.88 -8.43
CA SER A 46 40.68 28.11 -9.16
C SER A 46 41.26 27.76 -10.52
N THR A 47 40.95 28.61 -11.36
CA THR A 47 41.65 29.24 -12.48
C THR A 47 41.05 29.05 -13.84
N ALA A 48 40.57 30.18 -14.29
CA ALA A 48 40.23 30.58 -15.62
C ALA A 48 41.38 30.40 -16.61
N LEU A 49 41.11 30.18 -17.87
CA LEU A 49 41.44 31.10 -18.99
C LEU A 49 41.11 30.42 -20.35
N ALA A 50 40.20 31.08 -20.98
CA ALA A 50 40.15 31.36 -22.42
C ALA A 50 41.12 30.64 -23.37
N HIS A 51 40.57 29.98 -24.38
CA HIS A 51 41.14 30.01 -25.73
C HIS A 51 40.00 30.05 -26.74
N PHE A 52 39.81 31.25 -27.29
CA PHE A 52 39.07 31.57 -28.50
C PHE A 52 39.89 31.06 -29.67
N LEU A 53 39.40 30.05 -30.39
CA LEU A 53 39.91 29.72 -31.72
C LEU A 53 38.77 29.83 -32.72
N LEU A 54 38.85 30.95 -33.47
CA LEU A 54 38.15 31.13 -34.71
C LEU A 54 38.56 30.02 -35.71
N PHE A 55 37.59 29.25 -36.10
CA PHE A 55 37.69 28.41 -37.30
C PHE A 55 36.65 28.91 -38.32
N THR A 56 37.09 29.75 -39.23
CA THR A 56 36.34 30.08 -40.43
C THR A 56 36.44 28.88 -41.39
N CYS A 57 35.39 28.04 -41.41
CA CYS A 57 35.23 27.06 -42.48
C CYS A 57 34.36 27.63 -43.59
N LEU A 58 34.97 27.63 -44.77
CA LEU A 58 34.44 27.93 -46.08
C LEU A 58 33.05 27.34 -46.30
N LEU A 59 32.08 28.21 -46.57
CA LEU A 59 30.74 27.85 -47.04
C LEU A 59 30.85 27.36 -48.49
N SER A 60 30.92 26.05 -48.70
CA SER A 60 30.49 25.43 -49.91
C SER A 60 28.99 25.16 -49.80
N PRO A 61 28.15 25.57 -50.73
CA PRO A 61 26.75 25.14 -50.70
C PRO A 61 26.70 23.66 -51.13
N ILE A 62 26.77 22.77 -50.15
CA ILE A 62 26.29 21.41 -50.37
C ILE A 62 24.78 21.56 -50.53
N ALA A 63 24.29 21.38 -51.76
CA ALA A 63 22.87 21.20 -52.00
C ALA A 63 22.41 19.98 -51.16
N ALA A 64 21.94 20.25 -49.93
CA ALA A 64 21.22 19.28 -49.16
C ALA A 64 19.92 19.01 -49.93
N ASN A 65 19.88 17.93 -50.70
CA ASN A 65 18.63 17.35 -51.15
C ASN A 65 17.82 17.11 -49.88
N ALA A 66 16.82 17.97 -49.69
CA ALA A 66 15.80 17.70 -48.69
C ALA A 66 15.20 16.34 -49.04
N SER A 67 15.64 15.30 -48.31
CA SER A 67 15.04 14.00 -48.45
C SER A 67 13.56 14.16 -48.13
N ASP A 68 12.75 13.73 -49.10
CA ASP A 68 11.29 13.84 -49.04
C ASP A 68 10.81 13.38 -47.66
N ILE A 69 10.12 14.25 -46.91
CA ILE A 69 9.54 13.98 -45.60
C ILE A 69 8.70 12.70 -45.66
N THR A 70 8.06 12.43 -46.82
CA THR A 70 7.34 11.17 -47.06
C THR A 70 8.24 9.94 -47.05
N GLN A 71 9.52 10.03 -47.50
CA GLN A 71 10.47 8.91 -47.37
C GLN A 71 11.00 8.72 -45.96
N GLN A 72 11.09 9.76 -45.15
CA GLN A 72 11.44 9.64 -43.73
C GLN A 72 10.29 9.08 -42.92
N LEU A 73 9.04 9.40 -43.26
CA LEU A 73 7.84 8.84 -42.61
C LEU A 73 7.56 7.40 -43.06
N HIS A 74 8.10 6.96 -44.23
CA HIS A 74 7.96 5.60 -44.76
C HIS A 74 9.21 4.73 -44.53
N ARG A 75 10.07 5.02 -43.57
CA ARG A 75 10.94 3.99 -43.04
C ARG A 75 10.06 2.97 -42.30
N SER A 76 9.53 2.04 -43.09
CA SER A 76 9.01 0.78 -42.57
C SER A 76 10.15 0.11 -41.81
N GLY A 77 10.19 0.32 -40.49
CA GLY A 77 11.07 -0.44 -39.64
C GLY A 77 10.88 -1.91 -39.99
N ASN A 78 11.97 -2.66 -40.17
CA ASN A 78 11.91 -4.09 -40.39
C ASN A 78 10.93 -4.72 -39.38
N PRO A 79 9.79 -5.29 -39.81
CA PRO A 79 8.77 -5.79 -38.89
C PRO A 79 9.33 -6.81 -37.89
N THR A 80 10.35 -7.57 -38.29
CA THR A 80 11.05 -8.55 -37.46
C THR A 80 11.88 -7.86 -36.37
N ALA A 81 12.63 -6.82 -36.71
CA ALA A 81 13.43 -6.06 -35.74
C ALA A 81 12.54 -5.31 -34.75
N SER A 82 11.40 -4.77 -35.20
CA SER A 82 10.41 -4.14 -34.30
C SER A 82 9.80 -5.14 -33.34
N ARG A 83 9.56 -6.38 -33.76
CA ARG A 83 9.04 -7.45 -32.95
C ARG A 83 10.06 -7.91 -31.90
N GLU A 84 11.31 -8.14 -32.25
CA GLU A 84 12.37 -8.51 -31.32
C GLU A 84 12.58 -7.45 -30.25
N VAL A 85 12.55 -6.17 -30.61
CA VAL A 85 12.68 -5.06 -29.68
C VAL A 85 11.47 -5.01 -28.71
N ARG A 86 10.26 -5.30 -29.22
CA ARG A 86 9.07 -5.39 -28.37
C ARG A 86 9.14 -6.59 -27.43
N ASP A 87 9.56 -7.76 -27.92
CA ASP A 87 9.72 -8.97 -27.11
C ASP A 87 10.70 -8.74 -25.94
N GLU A 88 11.73 -7.91 -26.15
CA GLU A 88 12.66 -7.49 -25.08
C GLU A 88 11.96 -6.62 -24.03
N ALA A 89 11.13 -5.65 -24.43
CA ALA A 89 10.34 -4.85 -23.48
C ALA A 89 9.37 -5.73 -22.67
N ASP A 90 8.67 -6.66 -23.33
CA ASP A 90 7.78 -7.60 -22.69
C ASP A 90 8.53 -8.51 -21.68
N ARG A 91 9.77 -8.87 -21.99
CA ARG A 91 10.66 -9.63 -21.08
C ARG A 91 11.03 -8.81 -19.85
N LEU A 92 11.34 -7.52 -20.04
CA LEU A 92 11.66 -6.61 -18.93
C LEU A 92 10.46 -6.38 -18.02
N VAL A 93 9.24 -6.30 -18.57
CA VAL A 93 8.01 -6.21 -17.76
C VAL A 93 7.87 -7.46 -16.88
N ARG A 94 7.97 -8.66 -17.47
CA ARG A 94 7.89 -9.91 -16.69
C ARG A 94 8.98 -10.00 -15.63
N LEU A 95 10.21 -9.60 -15.95
CA LEU A 95 11.31 -9.56 -14.97
C LEU A 95 10.98 -8.61 -13.80
N GLY A 96 10.41 -7.45 -14.09
CA GLY A 96 9.95 -6.52 -13.07
C GLY A 96 8.85 -7.11 -12.18
N GLU A 97 7.88 -7.84 -12.76
CA GLU A 97 6.84 -8.52 -12.00
C GLU A 97 7.42 -9.63 -11.08
N GLU A 98 8.39 -10.41 -11.56
CA GLU A 98 9.09 -11.42 -10.75
C GLU A 98 9.88 -10.77 -9.60
N GLN A 99 10.58 -9.67 -9.87
CA GLN A 99 11.32 -8.91 -8.87
C GLN A 99 10.38 -8.33 -7.80
N HIS A 100 9.26 -7.78 -8.23
CA HIS A 100 8.22 -7.23 -7.36
C HIS A 100 7.62 -8.31 -6.44
N THR A 101 7.23 -9.45 -6.99
CA THR A 101 6.69 -10.58 -6.21
C THR A 101 7.72 -11.16 -5.23
N SER A 102 9.01 -11.00 -5.53
CA SER A 102 10.13 -11.37 -4.65
C SER A 102 10.47 -10.29 -3.61
N GLY A 103 9.69 -9.20 -3.53
CA GLY A 103 9.90 -8.09 -2.59
C GLY A 103 11.01 -7.10 -2.99
N ASN A 104 11.51 -7.16 -4.24
CA ASN A 104 12.55 -6.29 -4.75
C ASN A 104 11.96 -5.13 -5.56
N SER A 105 11.12 -4.31 -4.95
CA SER A 105 10.35 -3.24 -5.64
C SER A 105 11.24 -2.20 -6.32
N GLU A 106 12.45 -1.90 -5.81
CA GLU A 106 13.41 -1.00 -6.50
C GLU A 106 13.85 -1.57 -7.86
N LYS A 107 14.27 -2.84 -7.89
CA LYS A 107 14.68 -3.49 -9.16
C LYS A 107 13.52 -3.64 -10.12
N ALA A 108 12.32 -3.91 -9.61
CA ALA A 108 11.11 -3.97 -10.42
C ALA A 108 10.87 -2.65 -11.16
N VAL A 109 10.95 -1.54 -10.43
CA VAL A 109 10.82 -0.18 -11.00
C VAL A 109 11.89 0.07 -12.08
N GLU A 110 13.15 -0.32 -11.84
CA GLU A 110 14.22 -0.18 -12.84
C GLU A 110 13.91 -0.97 -14.14
N SER A 111 13.47 -2.23 -13.99
CA SER A 111 13.09 -3.07 -15.15
C SER A 111 11.90 -2.49 -15.92
N TRP A 112 10.88 -1.99 -15.22
CA TRP A 112 9.73 -1.35 -15.87
C TRP A 112 10.07 -0.03 -16.55
N LEU A 113 11.00 0.77 -16.01
CA LEU A 113 11.48 1.99 -16.66
C LEU A 113 12.23 1.67 -17.96
N GLN A 114 13.04 0.62 -17.98
CA GLN A 114 13.72 0.17 -19.20
C GLN A 114 12.71 -0.31 -20.27
N ALA A 115 11.70 -1.09 -19.86
CA ALA A 115 10.63 -1.51 -20.74
C ALA A 115 9.85 -0.31 -21.33
N LEU A 116 9.54 0.67 -20.47
CA LEU A 116 8.82 1.88 -20.86
C LEU A 116 9.57 2.68 -21.92
N GLU A 117 10.90 2.81 -21.81
CA GLU A 117 11.73 3.49 -22.80
C GLU A 117 11.60 2.82 -24.17
N ILE A 118 11.57 1.49 -24.21
CA ILE A 118 11.39 0.73 -25.45
C ILE A 118 9.99 0.95 -26.02
N TYR A 119 8.95 0.85 -25.21
CA TYR A 119 7.57 1.09 -25.66
C TYR A 119 7.35 2.51 -26.16
N HIS A 120 8.06 3.51 -25.60
CA HIS A 120 8.05 4.87 -26.13
C HIS A 120 8.65 4.93 -27.54
N LYS A 121 9.78 4.26 -27.80
CA LYS A 121 10.40 4.19 -29.13
C LYS A 121 9.53 3.48 -30.16
N LEU A 122 8.69 2.54 -29.70
CA LEU A 122 7.76 1.78 -30.53
C LEU A 122 6.40 2.46 -30.71
N ASP A 123 6.15 3.57 -30.02
CA ASP A 123 4.85 4.25 -29.94
C ASP A 123 3.69 3.30 -29.52
N ASP A 124 4.00 2.29 -28.68
CA ASP A 124 3.03 1.34 -28.15
C ASP A 124 2.32 1.93 -26.93
N LEU A 125 1.33 2.78 -27.17
CA LEU A 125 0.58 3.47 -26.10
C LEU A 125 -0.06 2.50 -25.10
N LYS A 126 -0.57 1.37 -25.57
CA LYS A 126 -1.21 0.39 -24.69
C LYS A 126 -0.22 -0.22 -23.71
N ALA A 127 0.94 -0.65 -24.19
CA ALA A 127 2.02 -1.19 -23.35
C ALA A 127 2.58 -0.12 -22.39
N GLN A 128 2.74 1.13 -22.88
CA GLN A 128 3.12 2.26 -22.02
C GLN A 128 2.13 2.44 -20.87
N GLY A 129 0.81 2.44 -21.16
CA GLY A 129 -0.22 2.60 -20.14
C GLY A 129 -0.15 1.52 -19.04
N LEU A 130 -0.04 0.26 -19.43
CA LEU A 130 0.12 -0.86 -18.49
C LEU A 130 1.40 -0.74 -17.66
N THR A 131 2.51 -0.34 -18.29
CA THR A 131 3.79 -0.17 -17.58
C THR A 131 3.73 1.01 -16.59
N TYR A 132 3.03 2.10 -16.91
CA TYR A 132 2.80 3.19 -15.96
C TYR A 132 1.95 2.76 -14.75
N ASP A 133 0.97 1.87 -14.92
CA ASP A 133 0.21 1.30 -13.79
C ASP A 133 1.11 0.49 -12.86
N LEU A 134 1.99 -0.37 -13.43
CA LEU A 134 2.98 -1.14 -12.66
C LEU A 134 3.94 -0.23 -11.91
N LEU A 135 4.49 0.80 -12.59
CA LEU A 135 5.36 1.80 -11.96
C LEU A 135 4.65 2.52 -10.82
N GLY A 136 3.38 2.90 -11.01
CA GLY A 136 2.58 3.52 -9.97
C GLY A 136 2.50 2.67 -8.71
N LYS A 137 2.22 1.37 -8.86
CA LYS A 137 2.17 0.41 -7.75
C LYS A 137 3.52 0.24 -7.07
N GLY A 138 4.59 0.04 -7.83
CA GLY A 138 5.95 -0.09 -7.29
C GLY A 138 6.39 1.15 -6.51
N TYR A 139 6.09 2.35 -7.01
CA TYR A 139 6.40 3.58 -6.29
C TYR A 139 5.60 3.76 -5.00
N VAL A 140 4.33 3.30 -4.95
CA VAL A 140 3.55 3.29 -3.70
C VAL A 140 4.23 2.42 -2.64
N GLU A 141 4.69 1.22 -3.00
CA GLU A 141 5.39 0.32 -2.07
C GLU A 141 6.70 0.89 -1.55
N LEU A 142 7.41 1.66 -2.40
CA LEU A 142 8.63 2.36 -2.02
C LEU A 142 8.36 3.66 -1.22
N GLY A 143 7.10 4.01 -0.96
CA GLY A 143 6.72 5.26 -0.31
C GLY A 143 6.96 6.52 -1.16
N ARG A 144 7.26 6.35 -2.45
CA ARG A 144 7.54 7.43 -3.41
C ARG A 144 6.24 7.96 -4.02
N LEU A 145 5.38 8.55 -3.16
CA LEU A 145 4.00 8.89 -3.50
C LEU A 145 3.86 9.94 -4.62
N LYS A 146 4.82 10.83 -4.79
CA LYS A 146 4.80 11.83 -5.88
C LYS A 146 5.03 11.17 -7.23
N GLU A 147 6.01 10.26 -7.30
CA GLU A 147 6.30 9.49 -8.52
C GLU A 147 5.16 8.52 -8.84
N ALA A 148 4.57 7.91 -7.82
CA ALA A 148 3.40 7.05 -7.97
C ALA A 148 2.23 7.82 -8.63
N GLU A 149 1.89 8.98 -8.09
CA GLU A 149 0.82 9.83 -8.65
C GLU A 149 1.12 10.24 -10.10
N ASN A 150 2.37 10.62 -10.40
CA ASN A 150 2.75 11.00 -11.76
C ASN A 150 2.60 9.82 -12.74
N ALA A 151 3.07 8.63 -12.38
CA ALA A 151 2.91 7.43 -13.20
C ALA A 151 1.42 7.10 -13.44
N MET A 152 0.60 7.11 -12.38
CA MET A 152 -0.84 6.84 -12.49
C MET A 152 -1.58 7.88 -13.32
N ARG A 153 -1.19 9.16 -13.27
CA ARG A 153 -1.76 10.21 -14.14
C ARG A 153 -1.38 9.99 -15.62
N ARG A 154 -0.18 9.52 -15.91
CA ARG A 154 0.22 9.16 -17.28
C ARG A 154 -0.56 7.94 -17.78
N HIS A 155 -0.74 6.92 -16.95
CA HIS A 155 -1.64 5.80 -17.24
C HIS A 155 -3.06 6.30 -17.60
N LEU A 156 -3.64 7.16 -16.75
CA LEU A 156 -4.98 7.72 -16.96
C LEU A 156 -5.07 8.53 -18.27
N ALA A 157 -4.06 9.34 -18.57
CA ALA A 157 -4.02 10.12 -19.83
C ALA A 157 -4.06 9.18 -21.04
N ILE A 158 -3.21 8.15 -21.05
CA ILE A 158 -3.21 7.15 -22.12
C ILE A 158 -4.56 6.42 -22.20
N ALA A 159 -5.12 6.00 -21.06
CA ALA A 159 -6.43 5.33 -21.03
C ALA A 159 -7.55 6.20 -21.61
N ARG A 160 -7.47 7.52 -21.43
CA ARG A 160 -8.40 8.48 -22.08
C ARG A 160 -8.17 8.58 -23.59
N ASP A 161 -6.91 8.67 -24.03
CA ASP A 161 -6.55 8.77 -25.44
C ASP A 161 -6.99 7.54 -26.25
N VAL A 162 -6.78 6.34 -25.68
CA VAL A 162 -7.19 5.07 -26.31
C VAL A 162 -8.64 4.67 -26.01
N LYS A 163 -9.38 5.48 -25.27
CA LYS A 163 -10.79 5.23 -24.83
C LYS A 163 -10.94 3.92 -24.04
N ASP A 164 -9.92 3.57 -23.24
CA ASP A 164 -10.00 2.48 -22.30
C ASP A 164 -10.73 2.94 -21.02
N PHE A 165 -12.04 2.81 -21.01
CA PHE A 165 -12.86 3.25 -19.87
C PHE A 165 -12.59 2.45 -18.60
N GLN A 166 -12.25 1.19 -18.73
CA GLN A 166 -11.86 0.36 -17.57
C GLN A 166 -10.56 0.89 -16.95
N GLY A 167 -9.54 1.15 -17.79
CA GLY A 167 -8.30 1.79 -17.38
C GLY A 167 -8.53 3.16 -16.73
N GLN A 168 -9.50 3.95 -17.21
CA GLN A 168 -9.86 5.23 -16.60
C GLN A 168 -10.43 5.05 -15.20
N ILE A 169 -11.37 4.13 -14.99
CA ILE A 169 -11.97 3.85 -13.67
C ILE A 169 -10.88 3.41 -12.68
N PHE A 170 -10.04 2.44 -13.04
CA PHE A 170 -8.97 1.97 -12.15
C PHE A 170 -7.88 3.03 -11.94
N GLY A 171 -7.49 3.76 -12.98
CA GLY A 171 -6.52 4.85 -12.89
C GLY A 171 -6.97 5.94 -11.92
N LEU A 172 -8.21 6.37 -11.98
CA LEU A 172 -8.79 7.35 -11.06
C LEU A 172 -8.83 6.81 -9.62
N ASN A 173 -9.24 5.55 -9.43
CA ASN A 173 -9.23 4.92 -8.10
C ASN A 173 -7.81 4.82 -7.52
N ASN A 174 -6.80 4.47 -8.33
CA ASN A 174 -5.41 4.41 -7.89
C ASN A 174 -4.88 5.81 -7.52
N ILE A 175 -5.13 6.83 -8.35
CA ILE A 175 -4.75 8.22 -8.07
C ILE A 175 -5.39 8.70 -6.77
N GLY A 176 -6.69 8.52 -6.59
CA GLY A 176 -7.40 8.91 -5.38
C GLY A 176 -6.86 8.20 -4.13
N THR A 177 -6.45 6.93 -4.25
CA THR A 177 -5.82 6.17 -3.16
C THR A 177 -4.47 6.75 -2.77
N VAL A 178 -3.63 7.14 -3.75
CA VAL A 178 -2.36 7.84 -3.47
C VAL A 178 -2.60 9.20 -2.82
N MET A 179 -3.61 9.95 -3.27
CA MET A 179 -4.01 11.22 -2.62
C MET A 179 -4.42 11.01 -1.17
N LEU A 180 -5.13 9.93 -0.85
CA LEU A 180 -5.46 9.58 0.55
C LEU A 180 -4.21 9.28 1.39
N GLN A 181 -3.19 8.66 0.82
CA GLN A 181 -1.91 8.41 1.51
C GLN A 181 -1.12 9.71 1.74
N LYS A 182 -1.36 10.73 0.93
CA LYS A 182 -0.81 12.09 1.06
C LYS A 182 -1.65 13.00 1.95
N ASP A 183 -2.71 12.47 2.61
CA ASP A 183 -3.69 13.21 3.39
C ASP A 183 -4.50 14.26 2.60
N GLU A 184 -4.59 14.12 1.27
CA GLU A 184 -5.33 14.99 0.36
C GLU A 184 -6.79 14.52 0.18
N SER A 185 -7.51 14.27 1.27
CA SER A 185 -8.83 13.59 1.27
C SER A 185 -9.88 14.30 0.42
N ALA A 186 -9.87 15.65 0.35
CA ALA A 186 -10.83 16.40 -0.47
C ALA A 186 -10.57 16.25 -1.98
N ALA A 187 -9.31 16.20 -2.39
CA ALA A 187 -8.93 15.96 -3.78
C ALA A 187 -9.24 14.49 -4.18
N ALA A 188 -8.94 13.55 -3.28
CA ALA A 188 -9.28 12.14 -3.46
C ALA A 188 -10.77 11.93 -3.68
N ALA A 189 -11.64 12.59 -2.87
CA ALA A 189 -13.09 12.49 -3.03
C ALA A 189 -13.54 12.89 -4.43
N LYS A 190 -13.05 14.03 -4.96
CA LYS A 190 -13.38 14.48 -6.33
C LYS A 190 -12.92 13.49 -7.39
N THR A 191 -11.73 12.90 -7.20
CA THR A 191 -11.18 11.91 -8.14
C THR A 191 -12.02 10.63 -8.14
N PHE A 192 -12.48 10.19 -6.96
CA PHE A 192 -13.39 9.04 -6.85
C PHE A 192 -14.79 9.35 -7.38
N GLU A 193 -15.31 10.59 -7.23
CA GLU A 193 -16.57 11.02 -7.83
C GLU A 193 -16.51 10.89 -9.35
N GLU A 194 -15.42 11.32 -10.01
CA GLU A 194 -15.23 11.12 -11.45
C GLU A 194 -15.23 9.63 -11.81
N ALA A 195 -14.57 8.77 -11.02
CA ALA A 195 -14.60 7.33 -11.24
C ALA A 195 -16.00 6.72 -11.13
N VAL A 196 -16.82 7.20 -10.16
CA VAL A 196 -18.23 6.81 -10.01
C VAL A 196 -19.04 7.24 -11.23
N GLU A 197 -18.88 8.47 -11.73
CA GLU A 197 -19.60 8.97 -12.90
C GLU A 197 -19.32 8.11 -14.15
N ILE A 198 -18.04 7.77 -14.39
CA ILE A 198 -17.66 6.92 -15.53
C ILE A 198 -18.22 5.51 -15.36
N SER A 199 -18.07 4.88 -14.19
CA SER A 199 -18.54 3.52 -13.95
C SER A 199 -20.07 3.42 -14.04
N ASN A 200 -20.80 4.42 -13.54
CA ASN A 200 -22.25 4.49 -13.63
C ASN A 200 -22.71 4.64 -15.08
N SER A 201 -22.09 5.55 -15.87
CA SER A 201 -22.43 5.75 -17.28
C SER A 201 -22.30 4.50 -18.12
N LEU A 202 -21.36 3.62 -17.76
CA LEU A 202 -21.07 2.36 -18.43
C LEU A 202 -21.81 1.16 -17.81
N LYS A 203 -22.52 1.36 -16.72
CA LYS A 203 -23.09 0.28 -15.90
C LYS A 203 -22.06 -0.77 -15.49
N ASN A 204 -20.85 -0.31 -15.19
CA ASN A 204 -19.75 -1.16 -14.74
C ASN A 204 -19.89 -1.45 -13.25
N ILE A 205 -20.55 -2.56 -12.93
CA ILE A 205 -20.91 -2.97 -11.57
C ILE A 205 -19.65 -3.06 -10.65
N GLU A 206 -18.57 -3.62 -11.17
CA GLU A 206 -17.30 -3.76 -10.44
C GLU A 206 -16.69 -2.37 -10.15
N GLY A 207 -16.66 -1.51 -11.17
CA GLY A 207 -16.20 -0.13 -11.06
C GLY A 207 -17.02 0.70 -10.09
N GLU A 208 -18.35 0.58 -10.11
CA GLU A 208 -19.24 1.27 -9.18
C GLU A 208 -18.97 0.85 -7.73
N GLY A 209 -18.88 -0.46 -7.46
CA GLY A 209 -18.58 -0.98 -6.13
C GLY A 209 -17.22 -0.52 -5.61
N LEU A 210 -16.18 -0.48 -6.45
CA LEU A 210 -14.85 0.01 -6.10
C LEU A 210 -14.88 1.51 -5.80
N SER A 211 -15.40 2.30 -6.74
CA SER A 211 -15.33 3.76 -6.68
C SER A 211 -16.17 4.33 -5.55
N LEU A 212 -17.37 3.79 -5.30
CA LEU A 212 -18.23 4.17 -4.17
C LEU A 212 -17.57 3.83 -2.82
N SER A 213 -16.94 2.66 -2.71
CA SER A 213 -16.22 2.28 -1.49
C SER A 213 -15.06 3.25 -1.21
N ASN A 214 -14.29 3.62 -2.22
CA ASN A 214 -13.18 4.56 -2.09
C ASN A 214 -13.67 6.00 -1.81
N LEU A 215 -14.77 6.44 -2.44
CA LEU A 215 -15.42 7.72 -2.15
C LEU A 215 -15.91 7.75 -0.70
N GLY A 216 -16.47 6.64 -0.21
CA GLY A 216 -16.84 6.46 1.19
C GLY A 216 -15.65 6.67 2.12
N LEU A 217 -14.49 6.08 1.79
CA LEU A 217 -13.26 6.23 2.59
C LEU A 217 -12.77 7.69 2.62
N ALA A 218 -12.74 8.37 1.48
CA ALA A 218 -12.38 9.78 1.44
C ALA A 218 -13.36 10.65 2.24
N THR A 219 -14.66 10.35 2.13
CA THR A 219 -15.75 11.04 2.85
C THR A 219 -15.64 10.82 4.37
N ALA A 220 -15.32 9.62 4.81
CA ALA A 220 -15.07 9.30 6.22
C ALA A 220 -13.85 10.04 6.78
N ARG A 221 -12.76 10.13 6.02
CA ARG A 221 -11.57 10.90 6.41
C ARG A 221 -11.83 12.41 6.53
N LEU A 222 -12.82 12.92 5.81
CA LEU A 222 -13.32 14.29 5.96
C LEU A 222 -14.27 14.47 7.16
N GLY A 223 -14.51 13.43 7.96
CA GLY A 223 -15.38 13.45 9.14
C GLY A 223 -16.86 13.28 8.82
N ASN A 224 -17.26 13.09 7.56
CA ASN A 224 -18.65 12.97 7.15
C ASN A 224 -19.16 11.52 7.24
N TYR A 225 -19.13 10.94 8.45
CA TYR A 225 -19.42 9.50 8.67
C TYR A 225 -20.81 9.08 8.16
N ASN A 226 -21.85 9.89 8.35
CA ASN A 226 -23.19 9.56 7.87
C ASN A 226 -23.30 9.47 6.34
N LYS A 227 -22.57 10.34 5.61
CA LYS A 227 -22.49 10.24 4.14
C LYS A 227 -21.66 9.02 3.72
N ALA A 228 -20.56 8.77 4.41
CA ALA A 228 -19.69 7.62 4.15
C ALA A 228 -20.43 6.29 4.33
N ILE A 229 -21.24 6.15 5.40
CA ILE A 229 -22.07 4.97 5.66
C ILE A 229 -22.97 4.67 4.45
N LYS A 230 -23.70 5.66 3.93
CA LYS A 230 -24.56 5.47 2.75
C LYS A 230 -23.77 5.02 1.52
N LEU A 231 -22.62 5.65 1.27
CA LEU A 231 -21.75 5.29 0.14
C LEU A 231 -21.25 3.84 0.25
N TYR A 232 -20.91 3.38 1.46
CA TYR A 232 -20.51 1.99 1.68
C TYR A 232 -21.68 1.00 1.53
N GLU A 233 -22.88 1.36 2.00
CA GLU A 233 -24.07 0.54 1.82
C GLU A 233 -24.40 0.36 0.33
N ASP A 234 -24.33 1.42 -0.46
CA ASP A 234 -24.48 1.36 -1.92
C ASP A 234 -23.36 0.50 -2.54
N ALA A 235 -22.10 0.73 -2.17
CA ALA A 235 -20.96 -0.05 -2.65
C ALA A 235 -21.12 -1.54 -2.38
N LEU A 236 -21.62 -1.94 -1.20
CA LEU A 236 -21.87 -3.33 -0.84
C LEU A 236 -22.89 -4.00 -1.77
N GLY A 237 -23.92 -3.27 -2.22
CA GLY A 237 -24.86 -3.75 -3.23
C GLY A 237 -24.14 -4.19 -4.51
N TYR A 238 -23.28 -3.33 -5.04
CA TYR A 238 -22.49 -3.58 -6.24
C TYR A 238 -21.44 -4.69 -6.05
N ARG A 239 -20.71 -4.69 -4.89
CA ARG A 239 -19.73 -5.74 -4.58
C ARG A 239 -20.36 -7.13 -4.57
N ARG A 240 -21.55 -7.28 -3.97
CA ARG A 240 -22.29 -8.53 -3.96
C ARG A 240 -22.74 -8.94 -5.36
N GLN A 241 -23.24 -7.98 -6.14
CA GLN A 241 -23.64 -8.22 -7.53
C GLN A 241 -22.45 -8.63 -8.40
N ALA A 242 -21.28 -8.02 -8.20
CA ALA A 242 -20.03 -8.36 -8.87
C ALA A 242 -19.42 -9.69 -8.39
N ARG A 243 -19.95 -10.30 -7.32
CA ARG A 243 -19.38 -11.48 -6.64
C ARG A 243 -17.93 -11.25 -6.20
N ASP A 244 -17.67 -10.07 -5.64
CA ASP A 244 -16.36 -9.67 -5.11
C ASP A 244 -16.34 -9.75 -3.57
N PRO A 245 -16.10 -10.95 -3.00
CA PRO A 245 -16.12 -11.13 -1.55
C PRO A 245 -14.95 -10.43 -0.85
N ILE A 246 -13.81 -10.23 -1.52
CA ILE A 246 -12.66 -9.51 -0.95
C ILE A 246 -12.99 -8.02 -0.85
N GLY A 247 -13.50 -7.42 -1.92
CA GLY A 247 -13.98 -6.05 -1.90
C GLY A 247 -15.16 -5.84 -0.94
N GLU A 248 -16.07 -6.83 -0.80
CA GLU A 248 -17.15 -6.79 0.19
C GLU A 248 -16.59 -6.76 1.61
N ALA A 249 -15.63 -7.64 1.96
CA ALA A 249 -15.00 -7.65 3.29
C ALA A 249 -14.28 -6.33 3.61
N ASN A 250 -13.56 -5.77 2.64
CA ASN A 250 -12.89 -4.48 2.80
C ASN A 250 -13.91 -3.35 3.01
N THR A 251 -14.97 -3.29 2.19
CA THR A 251 -16.02 -2.27 2.32
C THR A 251 -16.75 -2.39 3.65
N LEU A 252 -17.04 -3.62 4.14
CA LEU A 252 -17.61 -3.84 5.47
C LEU A 252 -16.67 -3.36 6.60
N ASN A 253 -15.37 -3.58 6.49
CA ASN A 253 -14.40 -3.04 7.46
C ASN A 253 -14.44 -1.51 7.49
N ASN A 254 -14.47 -0.85 6.33
CA ASN A 254 -14.57 0.61 6.24
C ASN A 254 -15.90 1.15 6.79
N LEU A 255 -16.99 0.42 6.55
CA LEU A 255 -18.31 0.73 7.09
C LEU A 255 -18.31 0.58 8.63
N GLY A 256 -17.69 -0.49 9.14
CA GLY A 256 -17.50 -0.72 10.57
C GLY A 256 -16.72 0.41 11.24
N ASP A 257 -15.63 0.89 10.62
CA ASP A 257 -14.87 2.06 11.11
C ASP A 257 -15.76 3.30 11.19
N SER A 258 -16.62 3.52 10.19
CA SER A 258 -17.52 4.68 10.16
C SER A 258 -18.63 4.59 11.20
N TYR A 259 -19.21 3.41 11.43
CA TYR A 259 -20.16 3.19 12.52
C TYR A 259 -19.51 3.36 13.90
N LEU A 260 -18.28 2.87 14.07
CA LEU A 260 -17.51 3.04 15.30
C LEU A 260 -17.25 4.51 15.61
N ALA A 261 -16.82 5.28 14.58
CA ALA A 261 -16.58 6.71 14.70
C ALA A 261 -17.87 7.52 14.97
N ALA A 262 -19.02 7.03 14.48
CA ALA A 262 -20.33 7.60 14.76
C ALA A 262 -20.90 7.16 16.14
N GLY A 263 -20.24 6.27 16.88
CA GLY A 263 -20.69 5.75 18.18
C GLY A 263 -21.79 4.67 18.08
N ASN A 264 -22.04 4.14 16.88
CA ASN A 264 -23.06 3.12 16.62
C ASN A 264 -22.47 1.70 16.86
N TYR A 265 -22.19 1.37 18.12
CA TYR A 265 -21.45 0.17 18.49
C TYR A 265 -22.15 -1.14 18.11
N GLN A 266 -23.47 -1.18 18.09
CA GLN A 266 -24.22 -2.40 17.74
C GLN A 266 -24.07 -2.71 16.24
N GLU A 267 -24.23 -1.70 15.38
CA GLU A 267 -24.01 -1.78 13.94
C GLU A 267 -22.55 -2.11 13.64
N THR A 268 -21.62 -1.52 14.38
CA THR A 268 -20.18 -1.80 14.30
C THR A 268 -19.90 -3.29 14.50
N ILE A 269 -20.44 -3.90 15.58
CA ILE A 269 -20.24 -5.32 15.88
C ILE A 269 -20.82 -6.21 14.78
N GLY A 270 -22.01 -5.90 14.28
CA GLY A 270 -22.65 -6.65 13.19
C GLY A 270 -21.85 -6.59 11.89
N THR A 271 -21.36 -5.41 11.56
CA THR A 271 -20.65 -5.12 10.31
C THR A 271 -19.27 -5.79 10.29
N TYR A 272 -18.45 -5.58 11.32
CA TYR A 272 -17.15 -6.29 11.43
C TYR A 272 -17.31 -7.80 11.57
N GLY A 273 -18.38 -8.28 12.25
CA GLY A 273 -18.70 -9.71 12.31
C GLY A 273 -18.94 -10.30 10.93
N SER A 274 -19.59 -9.56 10.05
CA SER A 274 -19.81 -9.94 8.65
C SER A 274 -18.51 -9.90 7.85
N ALA A 275 -17.70 -8.86 7.99
CA ALA A 275 -16.37 -8.76 7.37
C ALA A 275 -15.47 -9.94 7.76
N MET A 276 -15.40 -10.25 9.07
CA MET A 276 -14.59 -11.35 9.60
C MET A 276 -15.03 -12.72 9.03
N ARG A 277 -16.35 -12.96 8.92
CA ARG A 277 -16.87 -14.21 8.36
C ARG A 277 -16.48 -14.38 6.90
N ILE A 278 -16.62 -13.32 6.07
CA ILE A 278 -16.22 -13.35 4.66
C ILE A 278 -14.71 -13.55 4.55
N ALA A 279 -13.92 -12.77 5.29
CA ALA A 279 -12.47 -12.86 5.28
C ALA A 279 -11.94 -14.25 5.69
N LYS A 280 -12.58 -14.91 6.66
CA LYS A 280 -12.29 -16.32 7.01
C LYS A 280 -12.57 -17.27 5.83
N THR A 281 -13.68 -17.10 5.16
CA THR A 281 -14.08 -17.95 4.03
C THR A 281 -13.15 -17.77 2.83
N THR A 282 -12.76 -16.55 2.54
CA THR A 282 -11.85 -16.22 1.43
C THR A 282 -10.37 -16.40 1.78
N ARG A 283 -10.06 -16.70 3.04
CA ARG A 283 -8.69 -16.74 3.60
C ARG A 283 -7.95 -15.40 3.49
N ASP A 284 -8.69 -14.30 3.45
CA ASP A 284 -8.13 -12.94 3.46
C ASP A 284 -7.71 -12.56 4.88
N ARG A 285 -6.45 -12.84 5.20
CA ARG A 285 -5.88 -12.63 6.53
C ARG A 285 -5.83 -11.15 6.93
N THR A 286 -5.62 -10.26 5.98
CA THR A 286 -5.57 -8.81 6.20
C THR A 286 -6.92 -8.28 6.66
N ASN A 287 -7.99 -8.57 5.91
CA ASN A 287 -9.33 -8.16 6.30
C ASN A 287 -9.83 -8.90 7.56
N GLN A 288 -9.38 -10.14 7.81
CA GLN A 288 -9.69 -10.87 9.05
C GLN A 288 -9.10 -10.17 10.27
N LEU A 289 -7.80 -9.84 10.26
CA LEU A 289 -7.13 -9.14 11.35
C LEU A 289 -7.77 -7.78 11.61
N ARG A 290 -8.04 -7.01 10.56
CA ARG A 290 -8.70 -5.70 10.67
C ARG A 290 -10.09 -5.81 11.30
N ALA A 291 -10.89 -6.77 10.88
CA ALA A 291 -12.22 -7.01 11.46
C ALA A 291 -12.14 -7.39 12.94
N ILE A 292 -11.14 -8.20 13.33
CA ILE A 292 -10.92 -8.55 14.74
C ILE A 292 -10.57 -7.30 15.56
N ASP A 293 -9.68 -6.43 15.05
CA ASP A 293 -9.30 -5.19 15.73
C ASP A 293 -10.52 -4.28 15.98
N GLY A 294 -11.38 -4.12 14.97
CA GLY A 294 -12.62 -3.37 15.10
C GLY A 294 -13.62 -4.00 16.10
N LEU A 295 -13.76 -5.33 16.08
CA LEU A 295 -14.60 -6.07 17.03
C LEU A 295 -14.09 -5.95 18.47
N VAL A 296 -12.77 -6.06 18.69
CA VAL A 296 -12.15 -5.88 20.01
C VAL A 296 -12.49 -4.51 20.55
N THR A 297 -12.29 -3.48 19.74
CA THR A 297 -12.59 -2.09 20.08
C THR A 297 -14.08 -1.91 20.42
N ALA A 298 -14.98 -2.35 19.54
CA ALA A 298 -16.41 -2.20 19.76
C ALA A 298 -16.92 -2.97 21.00
N HIS A 299 -16.45 -4.21 21.22
CA HIS A 299 -16.82 -4.99 22.40
C HIS A 299 -16.27 -4.35 23.69
N SER A 300 -15.09 -3.75 23.67
CA SER A 300 -14.54 -3.05 24.83
C SER A 300 -15.38 -1.82 25.21
N PHE A 301 -15.83 -1.04 24.21
CA PHE A 301 -16.69 0.13 24.44
C PHE A 301 -18.05 -0.22 25.08
N VAL A 302 -18.61 -1.38 24.75
CA VAL A 302 -19.87 -1.85 25.35
C VAL A 302 -19.65 -2.72 26.58
N GLY A 303 -18.44 -2.77 27.16
CA GLY A 303 -18.11 -3.50 28.37
C GLY A 303 -18.09 -5.02 28.25
N ARG A 304 -18.10 -5.57 27.04
CA ARG A 304 -18.05 -7.01 26.78
C ARG A 304 -16.61 -7.52 26.73
N TYR A 305 -15.86 -7.28 27.81
CA TYR A 305 -14.41 -7.55 27.87
C TYR A 305 -14.05 -9.02 27.59
N ASN A 306 -14.83 -9.98 28.11
CA ASN A 306 -14.58 -11.40 27.87
C ASN A 306 -14.55 -11.69 26.36
N ARG A 307 -15.51 -11.13 25.61
CA ARG A 307 -15.55 -11.31 24.15
C ARG A 307 -14.38 -10.63 23.44
N ALA A 308 -13.96 -9.45 23.93
CA ALA A 308 -12.78 -8.79 23.40
C ALA A 308 -11.50 -9.64 23.63
N PHE A 309 -11.36 -10.29 24.78
CA PHE A 309 -10.25 -11.21 25.05
C PHE A 309 -10.25 -12.45 24.15
N ASP A 310 -11.41 -13.10 23.93
CA ASP A 310 -11.52 -14.23 23.00
C ASP A 310 -11.03 -13.83 21.59
N LEU A 311 -11.41 -12.64 21.14
CA LEU A 311 -11.00 -12.09 19.83
C LEU A 311 -9.51 -11.78 19.78
N LEU A 312 -8.93 -11.24 20.86
CA LEU A 312 -7.49 -11.00 20.94
C LEU A 312 -6.69 -12.31 20.96
N GLU A 313 -7.21 -13.36 21.60
CA GLU A 313 -6.59 -14.69 21.54
C GLU A 313 -6.59 -15.22 20.09
N GLU A 314 -7.72 -15.11 19.38
CA GLU A 314 -7.79 -15.47 17.96
C GLU A 314 -6.81 -14.64 17.11
N ARG A 315 -6.71 -13.31 17.37
CA ARG A 315 -5.80 -12.42 16.67
C ARG A 315 -4.35 -12.83 16.84
N LEU A 316 -3.94 -13.08 18.10
CA LEU A 316 -2.58 -13.49 18.42
C LEU A 316 -2.24 -14.87 17.82
N ALA A 317 -3.19 -15.82 17.88
CA ALA A 317 -3.03 -17.12 17.23
C ALA A 317 -2.81 -16.99 15.70
N LEU A 318 -3.56 -16.10 15.06
CA LEU A 318 -3.40 -15.82 13.62
C LEU A 318 -2.04 -15.16 13.31
N ALA A 319 -1.61 -14.18 14.10
CA ALA A 319 -0.30 -13.54 13.95
C ALA A 319 0.85 -14.56 14.09
N ASN A 320 0.73 -15.47 15.06
CA ASN A 320 1.68 -16.57 15.25
C ASN A 320 1.70 -17.55 14.08
N GLN A 321 0.52 -17.93 13.57
CA GLN A 321 0.41 -18.78 12.38
C GLN A 321 1.07 -18.16 11.15
N LEU A 322 0.94 -16.85 10.98
CA LEU A 322 1.56 -16.08 9.90
C LEU A 322 3.06 -15.83 10.13
N GLN A 323 3.58 -16.15 11.32
CA GLN A 323 4.94 -15.81 11.74
C GLN A 323 5.26 -14.32 11.60
N ASN A 324 4.27 -13.45 11.76
CA ASN A 324 4.37 -12.01 11.55
C ASN A 324 4.55 -11.29 12.90
N LEU A 325 5.80 -10.90 13.20
CA LEU A 325 6.15 -10.21 14.45
C LEU A 325 5.46 -8.83 14.59
N GLN A 326 5.17 -8.15 13.47
CA GLN A 326 4.45 -6.89 13.49
C GLN A 326 3.01 -7.08 13.96
N GLU A 327 2.34 -8.14 13.52
CA GLU A 327 0.98 -8.46 13.97
C GLU A 327 0.96 -9.02 15.40
N GLU A 328 2.01 -9.72 15.84
CA GLU A 328 2.18 -10.08 17.25
C GLU A 328 2.32 -8.84 18.14
N LEU A 329 3.14 -7.87 17.72
CA LEU A 329 3.32 -6.59 18.42
C LEU A 329 1.98 -5.88 18.60
N LYS A 330 1.20 -5.74 17.50
CA LYS A 330 -0.13 -5.13 17.57
C LYS A 330 -1.08 -5.89 18.50
N SER A 331 -0.99 -7.23 18.53
CA SER A 331 -1.80 -8.04 19.45
C SER A 331 -1.47 -7.72 20.90
N PHE A 332 -0.19 -7.65 21.28
CA PHE A 332 0.22 -7.31 22.65
C PHE A 332 -0.14 -5.88 23.02
N GLU A 333 -0.03 -4.93 22.08
CA GLU A 333 -0.50 -3.57 22.30
C GLU A 333 -2.01 -3.53 22.58
N SER A 334 -2.81 -4.28 21.82
CA SER A 334 -4.26 -4.36 22.03
C SER A 334 -4.62 -5.00 23.38
N TYR A 335 -3.90 -6.04 23.81
CA TYR A 335 -4.04 -6.60 25.15
C TYR A 335 -3.71 -5.56 26.24
N ALA A 336 -2.61 -4.83 26.07
CA ALA A 336 -2.20 -3.80 27.03
C ALA A 336 -3.28 -2.73 27.17
N LEU A 337 -3.79 -2.23 26.05
CA LEU A 337 -4.87 -1.23 26.03
C LEU A 337 -6.14 -1.73 26.71
N LEU A 338 -6.54 -2.97 26.45
CA LEU A 338 -7.75 -3.55 27.06
C LEU A 338 -7.61 -3.70 28.57
N TYR A 339 -6.47 -4.18 29.08
CA TYR A 339 -6.20 -4.26 30.52
C TYR A 339 -6.07 -2.88 31.17
N GLU A 340 -5.50 -1.89 30.46
CA GLU A 340 -5.46 -0.50 30.93
C GLU A 340 -6.88 0.08 31.11
N GLN A 341 -7.78 -0.15 30.12
CA GLN A 341 -9.18 0.28 30.21
C GLN A 341 -9.92 -0.36 31.38
N MET A 342 -9.57 -1.59 31.75
CA MET A 342 -10.13 -2.29 32.91
C MET A 342 -9.49 -1.88 34.23
N GLY A 343 -8.49 -0.98 34.23
CA GLY A 343 -7.74 -0.59 35.45
C GLY A 343 -6.76 -1.65 35.96
N ASN A 344 -6.51 -2.72 35.20
CA ASN A 344 -5.53 -3.74 35.56
C ASN A 344 -4.14 -3.35 35.05
N TYR A 345 -3.58 -2.32 35.64
CA TYR A 345 -2.29 -1.74 35.26
C TYR A 345 -1.10 -2.71 35.36
N PRO A 346 -0.99 -3.62 36.35
CA PRO A 346 0.10 -4.58 36.41
C PRO A 346 0.12 -5.52 35.19
N THR A 347 -1.04 -6.00 34.76
CA THR A 347 -1.14 -6.86 33.57
C THR A 347 -0.92 -6.07 32.27
N ALA A 348 -1.48 -4.86 32.18
CA ALA A 348 -1.25 -3.96 31.04
C ALA A 348 0.25 -3.68 30.84
N ARG A 349 0.99 -3.43 31.94
CA ARG A 349 2.44 -3.24 31.91
C ARG A 349 3.17 -4.42 31.25
N ASN A 350 2.86 -5.65 31.66
CA ASN A 350 3.50 -6.83 31.08
C ASN A 350 3.31 -6.94 29.58
N PHE A 351 2.13 -6.57 29.07
CA PHE A 351 1.85 -6.59 27.64
C PHE A 351 2.53 -5.44 26.90
N TYR A 352 2.61 -4.24 27.49
CA TYR A 352 3.41 -3.14 26.90
C TYR A 352 4.89 -3.51 26.82
N GLU A 353 5.47 -4.12 27.86
CA GLU A 353 6.87 -4.55 27.86
C GLU A 353 7.14 -5.58 26.74
N ARG A 354 6.22 -6.54 26.50
CA ARG A 354 6.31 -7.47 25.38
C ARG A 354 6.25 -6.77 24.03
N ALA A 355 5.33 -5.83 23.86
CA ALA A 355 5.21 -5.04 22.63
C ALA A 355 6.48 -4.21 22.37
N ILE A 356 7.08 -3.61 23.41
CA ILE A 356 8.35 -2.86 23.32
C ILE A 356 9.51 -3.78 22.88
N ILE A 357 9.59 -5.00 23.41
CA ILE A 357 10.61 -5.98 22.99
C ILE A 357 10.47 -6.30 21.50
N LEU A 358 9.23 -6.48 21.03
CA LEU A 358 9.01 -6.73 19.60
C LEU A 358 9.32 -5.52 18.73
N ALA A 359 8.99 -4.29 19.17
CA ALA A 359 9.34 -3.07 18.46
C ALA A 359 10.86 -2.94 18.27
N ARG A 360 11.65 -3.22 19.33
CA ARG A 360 13.12 -3.28 19.26
C ARG A 360 13.61 -4.36 18.31
N THR A 361 13.00 -5.53 18.35
CA THR A 361 13.38 -6.65 17.47
C THR A 361 13.13 -6.33 16.00
N LEU A 362 12.12 -5.52 15.72
CA LEU A 362 11.76 -5.05 14.38
C LEU A 362 12.52 -3.79 13.95
N ASP A 363 13.39 -3.25 14.82
CA ASP A 363 14.09 -1.98 14.63
C ASP A 363 13.12 -0.78 14.39
N ASP A 364 11.87 -0.89 14.92
CA ASP A 364 10.84 0.17 14.86
C ASP A 364 10.99 1.13 16.05
N SER A 365 11.99 2.00 15.98
CA SER A 365 12.28 2.98 17.04
C SER A 365 11.12 3.95 17.29
N LYS A 366 10.34 4.29 16.26
CA LYS A 366 9.17 5.17 16.40
C LYS A 366 8.10 4.51 17.26
N LYS A 367 7.80 3.24 17.01
CA LYS A 367 6.83 2.47 17.77
C LYS A 367 7.32 2.20 19.19
N GLU A 368 8.61 1.91 19.36
CA GLU A 368 9.23 1.74 20.70
C GLU A 368 9.01 2.97 21.57
N VAL A 369 9.35 4.17 21.05
CA VAL A 369 9.19 5.43 21.79
C VAL A 369 7.72 5.67 22.16
N LEU A 370 6.79 5.43 21.23
CA LEU A 370 5.36 5.59 21.49
C LEU A 370 4.86 4.66 22.62
N LEU A 371 5.29 3.40 22.62
CA LEU A 371 4.90 2.42 23.63
C LEU A 371 5.53 2.74 25.01
N LEU A 372 6.78 3.21 25.05
CA LEU A 372 7.45 3.65 26.28
C LEU A 372 6.76 4.88 26.89
N ASP A 373 6.40 5.85 26.06
CA ASP A 373 5.65 7.02 26.54
C ASP A 373 4.30 6.61 27.14
N ARG A 374 3.55 5.76 26.44
CA ARG A 374 2.28 5.26 26.93
C ARG A 374 2.40 4.48 28.24
N LEU A 375 3.38 3.61 28.34
CA LEU A 375 3.69 2.89 29.59
C LEU A 375 4.00 3.86 30.73
N THR A 376 4.81 4.87 30.45
CA THR A 376 5.16 5.90 31.43
C THR A 376 3.96 6.71 31.90
N GLN A 377 3.07 7.09 30.99
CA GLN A 377 1.83 7.80 31.31
C GLN A 377 0.89 6.92 32.15
N MET A 378 0.75 5.63 31.82
CA MET A 378 -0.05 4.69 32.59
C MET A 378 0.46 4.52 34.02
N LEU A 379 1.79 4.46 34.23
CA LEU A 379 2.40 4.31 35.56
C LEU A 379 2.26 5.54 36.47
N LYS A 380 1.85 6.69 35.95
CA LYS A 380 1.57 7.92 36.68
C LYS A 380 0.12 7.98 37.22
N LYS A 381 -0.75 7.09 36.73
CA LYS A 381 -2.15 6.96 37.20
C LYS A 381 -2.23 6.07 38.44
#